data_e49989ee132e43c8347ec2efdd4af110
#
_entry.id   e49989ee132e43c8347ec2efdd4af110
#
_cell.length_a   1.000
_cell.length_b   1.000
_cell.length_c   1.000
_cell.angle_alpha   90.00
_cell.angle_beta   90.00
_cell.angle_gamma   90.00
#
_symmetry.space_group_name_H-M   'P 1'
#
loop_
_entity.id
_entity.type
_entity.pdbx_description
1 polymer ?
#
loop_
_entity_poly.entity_id
_entity_poly.type
_entity_poly.pdbx_seq_one_letter_code
_entity_poly.pdbx_strand_id
1 'polypeptide(L)'
;MKIVKQEQAKKFKYADTSSVLEYSIDLNEKNLDFCINEINGRYPEKGYCSNLECEELCHILEGNGTIYKRDNELFRFKKGDIIFIHKKDVYYWKGSFKLAIVCTPAWNKEQCKLFDE
;
A
#
# COMPACT_ATOMS: atom_id res chain seq x y z
N MET A 1 -22.27 3.85 -12.31
CA MET A 1 -22.07 3.66 -10.86
C MET A 1 -22.00 2.17 -10.55
N LYS A 2 -21.12 1.74 -9.66
CA LYS A 2 -21.04 0.32 -9.27
C LYS A 2 -20.73 0.20 -7.79
N ILE A 3 -21.13 -0.92 -7.21
CA ILE A 3 -20.81 -1.27 -5.82
C ILE A 3 -20.02 -2.56 -5.84
N VAL A 4 -18.89 -2.58 -5.14
CA VAL A 4 -18.15 -3.81 -4.90
C VAL A 4 -18.31 -4.13 -3.42
N LYS A 5 -18.92 -5.26 -3.12
CA LYS A 5 -19.17 -5.69 -1.75
C LYS A 5 -17.90 -6.27 -1.13
N GLN A 6 -17.75 -6.15 0.18
CA GLN A 6 -16.57 -6.67 0.88
C GLN A 6 -16.38 -8.18 0.65
N GLU A 7 -17.46 -8.95 0.62
CA GLU A 7 -17.40 -10.40 0.36
C GLU A 7 -16.90 -10.75 -1.04
N GLN A 8 -16.89 -9.77 -1.97
CA GLN A 8 -16.35 -9.97 -3.32
C GLN A 8 -14.84 -9.71 -3.38
N ALA A 9 -14.30 -9.01 -2.37
CA ALA A 9 -12.88 -8.70 -2.32
C ALA A 9 -12.05 -9.96 -2.10
N LYS A 10 -10.84 -9.97 -2.65
CA LYS A 10 -9.92 -11.11 -2.56
C LYS A 10 -8.80 -10.79 -1.59
N LYS A 11 -8.47 -11.76 -0.74
CA LYS A 11 -7.40 -11.61 0.24
C LYS A 11 -6.11 -12.22 -0.30
N PHE A 12 -5.04 -11.43 -0.28
CA PHE A 12 -3.71 -11.87 -0.68
C PHE A 12 -2.71 -11.60 0.43
N LYS A 13 -1.67 -12.43 0.47
CA LYS A 13 -0.58 -12.26 1.41
C LYS A 13 0.71 -12.08 0.61
N TYR A 14 1.21 -10.85 0.57
CA TYR A 14 2.42 -10.53 -0.20
C TYR A 14 3.71 -10.82 0.55
N ALA A 15 3.64 -10.91 1.86
CA ALA A 15 4.75 -11.27 2.74
C ALA A 15 4.18 -11.76 4.06
N ASP A 16 5.00 -12.33 4.94
CA ASP A 16 4.52 -12.72 6.27
C ASP A 16 4.00 -11.54 7.06
N THR A 17 4.53 -10.35 6.77
CA THR A 17 4.18 -9.10 7.46
C THR A 17 3.08 -8.31 6.77
N SER A 18 2.60 -8.73 5.59
CA SER A 18 1.65 -7.94 4.81
C SER A 18 0.50 -8.79 4.27
N SER A 19 -0.72 -8.36 4.58
CA SER A 19 -1.95 -8.97 4.10
C SER A 19 -2.81 -7.88 3.45
N VAL A 20 -3.34 -8.17 2.25
CA VAL A 20 -4.09 -7.18 1.47
C VAL A 20 -5.45 -7.73 1.09
N LEU A 21 -6.48 -6.91 1.31
CA LEU A 21 -7.82 -7.17 0.83
C LEU A 21 -8.02 -6.33 -0.42
N GLU A 22 -8.11 -6.98 -1.58
CA GLU A 22 -8.16 -6.32 -2.88
C GLU A 22 -9.57 -6.30 -3.45
N TYR A 23 -9.97 -5.13 -3.93
CA TYR A 23 -11.28 -4.92 -4.56
C TYR A 23 -11.16 -4.80 -6.08
N SER A 24 -9.95 -4.77 -6.60
CA SER A 24 -9.63 -4.43 -7.99
C SER A 24 -10.30 -5.31 -9.04
N ILE A 25 -10.45 -6.60 -8.77
CA ILE A 25 -10.97 -7.55 -9.76
C ILE A 25 -12.41 -7.19 -10.15
N ASP A 26 -13.28 -7.00 -9.17
CA ASP A 26 -14.67 -6.67 -9.44
C ASP A 26 -14.87 -5.18 -9.70
N LEU A 27 -14.03 -4.31 -9.11
CA LEU A 27 -14.02 -2.89 -9.44
C LEU A 27 -13.70 -2.68 -10.91
N ASN A 28 -12.68 -3.36 -11.42
CA ASN A 28 -12.31 -3.43 -12.84
C ASN A 28 -12.23 -2.06 -13.51
N GLU A 29 -11.44 -1.15 -12.92
CA GLU A 29 -11.18 0.18 -13.48
C GLU A 29 -9.71 0.31 -13.82
N LYS A 30 -9.40 1.12 -14.83
CA LYS A 30 -8.02 1.33 -15.28
C LYS A 30 -7.36 2.52 -14.58
N ASN A 31 -8.15 3.50 -14.19
CA ASN A 31 -7.63 4.79 -13.71
C ASN A 31 -7.43 4.84 -12.21
N LEU A 32 -8.06 3.91 -11.48
CA LEU A 32 -7.90 3.84 -10.04
C LEU A 32 -8.26 2.45 -9.53
N ASP A 33 -7.83 2.19 -8.33
CA ASP A 33 -8.03 0.92 -7.68
C ASP A 33 -8.01 1.15 -6.16
N PHE A 34 -8.49 0.20 -5.40
CA PHE A 34 -8.63 0.32 -3.96
C PHE A 34 -8.28 -0.98 -3.27
N CYS A 35 -7.56 -0.88 -2.16
CA CYS A 35 -7.31 -2.04 -1.30
C CYS A 35 -7.24 -1.62 0.16
N ILE A 36 -7.32 -2.61 1.04
CA ILE A 36 -7.05 -2.44 2.47
C ILE A 36 -5.88 -3.33 2.80
N ASN A 37 -4.83 -2.74 3.37
CA ASN A 37 -3.61 -3.45 3.70
C ASN A 37 -3.43 -3.49 5.21
N GLU A 38 -2.93 -4.61 5.69
CA GLU A 38 -2.59 -4.80 7.10
C GLU A 38 -1.12 -5.16 7.18
N ILE A 39 -0.34 -4.38 7.91
CA ILE A 39 1.10 -4.60 8.05
C ILE A 39 1.43 -4.79 9.53
N ASN A 40 2.14 -5.88 9.83
CA ASN A 40 2.61 -6.19 11.16
C ASN A 40 4.10 -6.53 11.05
N GLY A 41 4.95 -5.53 11.30
CA GLY A 41 6.39 -5.63 11.15
C GLY A 41 6.90 -4.72 10.05
N ARG A 42 7.79 -5.25 9.21
CA ARG A 42 8.41 -4.50 8.12
C ARG A 42 7.93 -5.01 6.77
N TYR A 43 7.57 -4.09 5.88
CA TYR A 43 7.25 -4.45 4.49
C TYR A 43 7.90 -3.44 3.52
N PRO A 44 8.61 -3.88 2.47
CA PRO A 44 9.08 -5.26 2.26
C PRO A 44 9.94 -5.72 3.43
N GLU A 45 10.08 -7.02 3.59
CA GLU A 45 10.79 -7.58 4.74
C GLU A 45 12.27 -7.20 4.77
N LYS A 46 12.83 -6.91 3.59
CA LYS A 46 14.17 -6.34 3.45
C LYS A 46 14.20 -5.43 2.24
N GLY A 47 15.15 -4.51 2.20
CA GLY A 47 15.29 -3.59 1.08
C GLY A 47 14.17 -2.56 1.04
N TYR A 48 13.77 -2.18 -0.15
CA TYR A 48 12.80 -1.11 -0.39
C TYR A 48 11.87 -1.50 -1.54
N CYS A 49 10.74 -0.81 -1.62
CA CYS A 49 9.81 -0.94 -2.74
C CYS A 49 9.54 0.42 -3.37
N SER A 50 9.04 0.40 -4.59
CA SER A 50 8.65 1.59 -5.30
C SER A 50 7.58 1.26 -6.33
N ASN A 51 6.64 2.18 -6.53
CA ASN A 51 5.70 2.13 -7.64
C ASN A 51 6.24 3.04 -8.73
N LEU A 52 6.53 2.49 -9.91
CA LEU A 52 7.14 3.26 -10.99
C LEU A 52 6.13 4.13 -11.74
N GLU A 53 4.86 3.74 -11.74
CA GLU A 53 3.80 4.44 -12.47
C GLU A 53 2.65 4.90 -11.58
N CYS A 54 2.41 4.21 -10.47
CA CYS A 54 1.27 4.47 -9.60
C CYS A 54 1.60 5.48 -8.51
N GLU A 55 0.60 6.27 -8.16
CA GLU A 55 0.61 7.07 -6.94
C GLU A 55 -0.43 6.51 -5.99
N GLU A 56 -0.19 6.63 -4.70
CA GLU A 56 -1.07 6.06 -3.68
C GLU A 56 -1.45 7.10 -2.64
N LEU A 57 -2.75 7.18 -2.36
CA LEU A 57 -3.25 7.93 -1.22
C LEU A 57 -3.68 6.93 -0.16
N CYS A 58 -3.05 6.99 0.99
CA CYS A 58 -3.23 6.04 2.09
C CYS A 58 -3.93 6.72 3.26
N HIS A 59 -4.90 6.02 3.85
CA HIS A 59 -5.57 6.48 5.08
C HIS A 59 -5.36 5.43 6.16
N ILE A 60 -4.76 5.82 7.28
CA ILE A 60 -4.48 4.91 8.39
C ILE A 60 -5.76 4.70 9.17
N LEU A 61 -6.28 3.47 9.13
CA LEU A 61 -7.53 3.10 9.78
C LEU A 61 -7.33 2.69 11.23
N GLU A 62 -6.20 2.05 11.53
CA GLU A 62 -5.87 1.55 12.87
C GLU A 62 -4.37 1.51 13.04
N GLY A 63 -3.90 1.64 14.28
CA GLY A 63 -2.51 1.44 14.63
C GLY A 63 -1.62 2.64 14.33
N ASN A 64 -0.32 2.36 14.26
CA ASN A 64 0.70 3.37 13.99
C ASN A 64 1.94 2.72 13.40
N GLY A 65 2.80 3.55 12.81
CA GLY A 65 4.03 3.07 12.21
C GLY A 65 4.87 4.21 11.68
N THR A 66 5.84 3.84 10.88
CA THR A 66 6.76 4.76 10.24
C THR A 66 7.00 4.32 8.81
N ILE A 67 7.07 5.27 7.89
CA ILE A 67 7.53 5.02 6.55
C ILE A 67 8.96 5.58 6.43
N TYR A 68 9.88 4.77 5.93
CA TYR A 68 11.29 5.11 5.79
C TYR A 68 11.63 5.21 4.32
N LYS A 69 12.09 6.38 3.89
CA LYS A 69 12.54 6.57 2.52
C LYS A 69 14.03 6.24 2.40
N ARG A 70 14.45 5.79 1.23
CA ARG A 70 15.84 5.41 1.00
C ARG A 70 16.82 6.59 1.13
N ASP A 71 16.31 7.83 1.01
CA ASP A 71 17.11 9.05 1.21
C ASP A 71 17.30 9.44 2.68
N ASN A 72 16.94 8.54 3.60
CA ASN A 72 17.00 8.70 5.06
C ASN A 72 15.91 9.61 5.65
N GLU A 73 14.98 10.07 4.86
CA GLU A 73 13.80 10.76 5.35
C GLU A 73 12.82 9.75 5.94
N LEU A 74 12.14 10.12 7.02
CA LEU A 74 11.14 9.24 7.62
C LEU A 74 9.91 10.03 8.05
N PHE A 75 8.77 9.35 8.07
CA PHE A 75 7.49 9.94 8.48
C PHE A 75 6.80 9.00 9.46
N ARG A 76 6.51 9.48 10.65
CA ARG A 76 5.72 8.73 11.65
C ARG A 76 4.26 9.05 11.44
N PHE A 77 3.42 8.04 11.58
CA PHE A 77 1.98 8.19 11.39
C PHE A 77 1.20 7.38 12.41
N LYS A 78 -0.06 7.73 12.57
CA LYS A 78 -1.00 7.04 13.46
C LYS A 78 -2.40 7.06 12.85
N LYS A 79 -3.32 6.37 13.50
CA LYS A 79 -4.73 6.32 13.11
C LYS A 79 -5.26 7.71 12.77
N GLY A 80 -5.91 7.82 11.62
CA GLY A 80 -6.52 9.05 11.12
C GLY A 80 -5.65 9.83 10.16
N ASP A 81 -4.34 9.57 10.14
CA ASP A 81 -3.44 10.28 9.24
C ASP A 81 -3.60 9.81 7.80
N ILE A 82 -3.28 10.68 6.86
CA ILE A 82 -3.17 10.30 5.45
C ILE A 82 -1.73 10.47 4.99
N ILE A 83 -1.34 9.63 4.04
CA ILE A 83 -0.01 9.66 3.45
C ILE A 83 -0.18 9.61 1.94
N PHE A 84 0.47 10.52 1.24
CA PHE A 84 0.51 10.49 -0.20
C PHE A 84 1.90 10.03 -0.65
N ILE A 85 1.93 8.92 -1.41
CA ILE A 85 3.16 8.35 -1.93
C ILE A 85 3.22 8.64 -3.42
N HIS A 86 4.22 9.42 -3.82
CA HIS A 86 4.43 9.75 -5.23
C HIS A 86 5.02 8.55 -5.97
N LYS A 87 4.74 8.47 -7.25
CA LYS A 87 5.42 7.47 -8.09
C LYS A 87 6.93 7.66 -7.95
N LYS A 88 7.66 6.55 -7.98
CA LYS A 88 9.12 6.50 -7.85
C LYS A 88 9.67 6.80 -6.46
N ASP A 89 8.85 7.11 -5.47
CA ASP A 89 9.30 7.10 -4.08
C ASP A 89 9.82 5.70 -3.74
N VAL A 90 10.96 5.65 -3.06
CA VAL A 90 11.60 4.38 -2.66
C VAL A 90 11.60 4.31 -1.14
N TYR A 91 10.91 3.30 -0.59
CA TYR A 91 10.58 3.30 0.83
C TYR A 91 10.31 1.90 1.37
N TYR A 92 10.23 1.79 2.70
CA TYR A 92 9.63 0.63 3.37
C TYR A 92 8.76 1.10 4.53
N TRP A 93 7.80 0.26 4.88
CA TRP A 93 6.91 0.45 6.03
C TRP A 93 7.42 -0.33 7.23
N LYS A 94 7.20 0.20 8.43
CA LYS A 94 7.44 -0.55 9.67
C LYS A 94 6.44 -0.13 10.74
N GLY A 95 5.82 -1.11 11.40
CA GLY A 95 4.88 -0.87 12.48
C GLY A 95 3.81 -1.93 12.55
N SER A 96 2.71 -1.60 13.19
CA SER A 96 1.52 -2.44 13.26
C SER A 96 0.32 -1.55 12.96
N PHE A 97 -0.25 -1.71 11.78
CA PHE A 97 -1.28 -0.78 11.31
C PHE A 97 -2.09 -1.38 10.16
N LYS A 98 -3.26 -0.77 9.96
CA LYS A 98 -4.18 -1.08 8.87
C LYS A 98 -4.49 0.19 8.11
N LEU A 99 -4.46 0.14 6.80
CA LEU A 99 -4.65 1.32 5.97
C LEU A 99 -5.51 1.01 4.75
N ALA A 100 -6.29 2.01 4.33
CA ALA A 100 -7.01 1.99 3.06
C ALA A 100 -6.14 2.73 2.04
N ILE A 101 -6.02 2.18 0.84
CA ILE A 101 -5.17 2.74 -0.22
C ILE A 101 -5.98 2.92 -1.49
N VAL A 102 -5.99 4.15 -2.00
CA VAL A 102 -6.44 4.45 -3.37
C VAL A 102 -5.19 4.56 -4.23
N CYS A 103 -5.15 3.80 -5.30
CA CYS A 103 -4.03 3.74 -6.23
C CYS A 103 -4.45 4.26 -7.60
N THR A 104 -3.65 5.11 -8.21
CA THR A 104 -3.95 5.68 -9.53
C THR A 104 -2.68 5.78 -10.38
N PRO A 105 -2.67 5.24 -11.62
CA PRO A 105 -3.65 4.33 -12.21
C PRO A 105 -3.77 3.03 -11.42
N ALA A 106 -4.65 2.14 -11.84
CA ALA A 106 -4.83 0.85 -11.17
C ALA A 106 -3.50 0.11 -11.07
N TRP A 107 -3.24 -0.47 -9.91
CA TRP A 107 -1.97 -1.14 -9.63
C TRP A 107 -1.81 -2.40 -10.50
N ASN A 108 -0.60 -2.62 -10.98
CA ASN A 108 -0.23 -3.88 -11.62
C ASN A 108 1.18 -4.27 -11.18
N LYS A 109 1.47 -5.55 -11.25
CA LYS A 109 2.70 -6.11 -10.72
C LYS A 109 3.95 -5.61 -11.45
N GLU A 110 3.84 -5.36 -12.75
CA GLU A 110 4.97 -4.98 -13.59
C GLU A 110 5.56 -3.63 -13.23
N GLN A 111 4.73 -2.72 -12.71
CA GLN A 111 5.19 -1.39 -12.32
C GLN A 111 5.78 -1.36 -10.89
N CYS A 112 5.56 -2.40 -10.10
CA CYS A 112 6.10 -2.48 -8.74
C CYS A 112 7.55 -3.00 -8.79
N LYS A 113 8.46 -2.27 -8.16
CA LYS A 113 9.88 -2.63 -8.13
C LYS A 113 10.36 -2.84 -6.70
N LEU A 114 11.11 -3.91 -6.50
CA LEU A 114 11.76 -4.18 -5.22
C LEU A 114 13.26 -3.94 -5.37
N PHE A 115 13.85 -3.36 -4.34
CA PHE A 115 15.29 -3.07 -4.27
C PHE A 115 15.86 -3.82 -3.08
N ASP A 116 17.04 -4.40 -3.24
CA ASP A 116 17.71 -5.11 -2.13
C ASP A 116 18.31 -4.14 -1.11
N GLU A 117 18.69 -2.95 -1.58
CA GLU A 117 19.30 -1.91 -0.73
C GLU A 117 18.88 -0.51 -1.20
#